data_b8eb7abd3d69e9a00179849b497e0931
#
_entry.id   b8eb7abd3d69e9a00179849b497e0931
#
_cell.length_a   1.000
_cell.length_b   1.000
_cell.length_c   1.000
_cell.angle_alpha   90.00
_cell.angle_beta   90.00
_cell.angle_gamma   90.00
#
_symmetry.space_group_name_H-M   'P 1'
#
loop_
_entity.id
_entity.type
_entity.pdbx_description
1 polymer ?
#
loop_
_entity_poly.entity_id
_entity_poly.type
_entity_poly.pdbx_seq_one_letter_code
_entity_poly.pdbx_strand_id
1 'polypeptide(L)'
;MKGNKDDTKDSKWIGDLFRLGLVKSSYIPCRLICILREYTRYRYKLVSCRSSEKNRYQNALTVCNIALDSVVSDIFGKSSLSIIDYLLEQSGTTINHEEIASKLLKSLKSKEDAVIESIEGYQMTDAQKYRMRLIRAHMDYITAEIND
;
A
#
# COMPACT_ATOMS: atom_id res chain seq x y z
N MET A 1 25.15 35.09 18.21
CA MET A 1 25.92 34.87 16.97
C MET A 1 25.59 33.51 16.41
N LYS A 2 24.91 33.45 15.26
CA LYS A 2 24.72 32.18 14.53
C LYS A 2 26.07 31.82 13.89
N GLY A 3 26.77 30.82 14.41
CA GLY A 3 27.98 30.30 13.81
C GLY A 3 27.69 29.80 12.38
N ASN A 4 28.51 30.25 11.43
CA ASN A 4 28.45 29.75 10.06
C ASN A 4 28.72 28.23 10.10
N LYS A 5 27.73 27.45 9.77
CA LYS A 5 27.86 26.00 9.61
C LYS A 5 28.76 25.76 8.40
N ASP A 6 29.93 25.20 8.64
CA ASP A 6 30.94 24.92 7.62
C ASP A 6 31.36 23.45 7.75
N ASP A 7 30.99 22.63 6.78
CA ASP A 7 31.26 21.19 6.77
C ASP A 7 32.76 20.89 6.91
N THR A 8 33.63 21.77 6.43
CA THR A 8 35.08 21.62 6.55
C THR A 8 35.54 21.76 8.00
N LYS A 9 34.98 22.70 8.76
CA LYS A 9 35.25 22.87 10.19
C LYS A 9 34.72 21.74 11.02
N ASP A 10 33.51 21.29 10.71
CA ASP A 10 32.85 20.16 11.39
C ASP A 10 33.64 18.86 11.17
N SER A 11 34.08 18.60 9.92
CA SER A 11 34.93 17.44 9.60
C SER A 11 36.25 17.44 10.35
N LYS A 12 36.91 18.60 10.42
CA LYS A 12 38.16 18.76 11.16
C LYS A 12 37.94 18.53 12.65
N TRP A 13 36.93 19.13 13.23
CA TRP A 13 36.58 18.98 14.64
C TRP A 13 36.25 17.50 14.99
N ILE A 14 35.48 16.80 14.17
CA ILE A 14 35.21 15.37 14.35
C ILE A 14 36.51 14.56 14.28
N GLY A 15 37.40 14.86 13.33
CA GLY A 15 38.71 14.21 13.22
C GLY A 15 39.58 14.44 14.46
N ASP A 16 39.61 15.65 15.03
CA ASP A 16 40.35 15.98 16.26
C ASP A 16 39.78 15.23 17.49
N LEU A 17 38.45 15.17 17.62
CA LEU A 17 37.79 14.39 18.68
C LEU A 17 38.11 12.89 18.56
N PHE A 18 38.14 12.35 17.35
CA PHE A 18 38.49 10.94 17.10
C PHE A 18 39.96 10.67 17.49
N ARG A 19 40.88 11.55 17.08
CA ARG A 19 42.33 11.47 17.42
C ARG A 19 42.58 11.51 18.93
N LEU A 20 41.78 12.28 19.65
CA LEU A 20 41.87 12.41 21.11
C LEU A 20 41.19 11.29 21.88
N GLY A 21 40.59 10.30 21.19
CA GLY A 21 39.88 9.19 21.81
C GLY A 21 38.56 9.57 22.50
N LEU A 22 38.04 10.77 22.22
CA LEU A 22 36.82 11.29 22.84
C LEU A 22 35.54 10.76 22.15
N VAL A 23 35.67 10.11 20.99
CA VAL A 23 34.57 9.49 20.29
C VAL A 23 34.42 8.04 20.73
N LYS A 24 33.30 7.72 21.40
CA LYS A 24 33.00 6.34 21.75
C LYS A 24 32.76 5.52 20.46
N SER A 25 33.40 4.36 20.35
CA SER A 25 33.15 3.42 19.26
C SER A 25 31.72 2.93 19.34
N SER A 26 31.03 2.89 18.17
CA SER A 26 29.73 2.27 18.06
C SER A 26 29.89 0.75 18.03
N TYR A 27 28.91 0.05 18.63
CA TYR A 27 28.87 -1.41 18.55
C TYR A 27 28.60 -1.84 17.11
N ILE A 28 29.53 -2.60 16.53
CA ILE A 28 29.37 -3.24 15.24
C ILE A 28 28.92 -4.69 15.51
N PRO A 29 27.68 -5.05 15.16
CA PRO A 29 27.18 -6.42 15.38
C PRO A 29 27.94 -7.41 14.50
N CYS A 30 27.92 -8.69 14.90
CA CYS A 30 28.51 -9.76 14.11
C CYS A 30 27.83 -9.87 12.75
N ARG A 31 28.52 -10.52 11.78
CA ARG A 31 28.07 -10.63 10.38
C ARG A 31 26.64 -11.18 10.24
N LEU A 32 26.28 -12.18 11.04
CA LEU A 32 24.93 -12.76 10.99
C LEU A 32 23.83 -11.75 11.36
N ILE A 33 24.09 -10.93 12.38
CA ILE A 33 23.15 -9.87 12.77
C ILE A 33 23.06 -8.77 11.70
N CYS A 34 24.17 -8.44 11.02
CA CYS A 34 24.15 -7.50 9.89
C CYS A 34 23.26 -8.04 8.77
N ILE A 35 23.43 -9.28 8.36
CA ILE A 35 22.63 -9.94 7.31
C ILE A 35 21.14 -9.96 7.71
N LEU A 36 20.83 -10.35 8.95
CA LEU A 36 19.45 -10.34 9.43
C LEU A 36 18.83 -8.95 9.39
N ARG A 37 19.60 -7.92 9.74
CA ARG A 37 19.15 -6.52 9.63
C ARG A 37 18.86 -6.08 8.20
N GLU A 38 19.66 -6.54 7.23
CA GLU A 38 19.42 -6.26 5.81
C GLU A 38 18.11 -6.87 5.33
N TYR A 39 17.87 -8.15 5.61
CA TYR A 39 16.62 -8.83 5.25
C TYR A 39 15.39 -8.20 5.92
N THR A 40 15.47 -7.95 7.22
CA THR A 40 14.34 -7.34 7.94
C THR A 40 14.02 -5.93 7.47
N ARG A 41 15.05 -5.12 7.14
CA ARG A 41 14.87 -3.79 6.58
C ARG A 41 14.29 -3.85 5.15
N TYR A 42 14.73 -4.80 4.35
CA TYR A 42 14.19 -5.00 3.01
C TYR A 42 12.72 -5.41 3.07
N ARG A 43 12.41 -6.41 3.90
CA ARG A 43 11.01 -6.83 4.14
C ARG A 43 10.13 -5.67 4.62
N TYR A 44 10.63 -4.83 5.51
CA TYR A 44 9.92 -3.63 5.96
C TYR A 44 9.61 -2.67 4.80
N LYS A 45 10.57 -2.47 3.90
CA LYS A 45 10.37 -1.64 2.70
C LYS A 45 9.31 -2.23 1.77
N LEU A 46 9.31 -3.55 1.54
CA LEU A 46 8.28 -4.22 0.74
C LEU A 46 6.88 -4.05 1.36
N VAL A 47 6.73 -4.21 2.67
CA VAL A 47 5.46 -3.97 3.38
C VAL A 47 5.00 -2.52 3.21
N SER A 48 5.91 -1.55 3.31
CA SER A 48 5.61 -0.13 3.08
C SER A 48 5.19 0.14 1.63
N CYS A 49 5.88 -0.44 0.65
CA CYS A 49 5.51 -0.35 -0.76
C CYS A 49 4.11 -0.92 -1.00
N ARG A 50 3.81 -2.11 -0.46
CA ARG A 50 2.48 -2.71 -0.56
C ARG A 50 1.39 -1.81 0.02
N SER A 51 1.63 -1.19 1.16
CA SER A 51 0.69 -0.24 1.76
C SER A 51 0.45 0.98 0.88
N SER A 52 1.50 1.47 0.23
CA SER A 52 1.39 2.58 -0.74
C SER A 52 0.56 2.18 -1.96
N GLU A 53 0.71 0.95 -2.48
CA GLU A 53 -0.12 0.45 -3.58
C GLU A 53 -1.58 0.26 -3.17
N LYS A 54 -1.84 -0.22 -1.95
CA LYS A 54 -3.20 -0.29 -1.40
C LYS A 54 -3.86 1.09 -1.37
N ASN A 55 -3.17 2.11 -0.90
CA ASN A 55 -3.69 3.47 -0.89
C ASN A 55 -3.94 4.01 -2.30
N ARG A 56 -3.04 3.73 -3.26
CA ARG A 56 -3.25 4.11 -4.67
C ARG A 56 -4.47 3.44 -5.28
N TYR A 57 -4.69 2.16 -4.95
CA TYR A 57 -5.84 1.41 -5.42
C TYR A 57 -7.14 1.98 -4.85
N GLN A 58 -7.18 2.26 -3.55
CA GLN A 58 -8.33 2.86 -2.88
C GLN A 58 -8.65 4.26 -3.43
N ASN A 59 -7.63 5.11 -3.62
CA ASN A 59 -7.81 6.41 -4.25
C ASN A 59 -8.35 6.29 -5.68
N ALA A 60 -7.91 5.29 -6.44
CA ALA A 60 -8.44 5.05 -7.79
C ALA A 60 -9.91 4.65 -7.78
N LEU A 61 -10.37 3.86 -6.80
CA LEU A 61 -11.78 3.54 -6.60
C LEU A 61 -12.61 4.79 -6.28
N THR A 62 -12.12 5.63 -5.37
CA THR A 62 -12.79 6.90 -4.99
C THR A 62 -12.96 7.82 -6.19
N VAL A 63 -11.92 7.94 -7.05
CA VAL A 63 -12.00 8.75 -8.29
C VAL A 63 -13.04 8.19 -9.27
N CYS A 64 -13.31 6.88 -9.22
CA CYS A 64 -14.33 6.21 -10.03
C CYS A 64 -15.74 6.23 -9.39
N ASN A 65 -15.92 6.98 -8.29
CA ASN A 65 -17.17 7.02 -7.52
C ASN A 65 -17.56 5.65 -6.92
N ILE A 66 -16.58 4.91 -6.43
CA ILE A 66 -16.79 3.64 -5.74
C ILE A 66 -16.41 3.83 -4.27
N ALA A 67 -17.40 3.85 -3.39
CA ALA A 67 -17.27 4.12 -1.97
C ALA A 67 -17.44 2.86 -1.10
N LEU A 68 -16.96 1.71 -1.59
CA LEU A 68 -17.06 0.42 -0.89
C LEU A 68 -16.43 0.45 0.51
N ASP A 69 -15.39 1.27 0.71
CA ASP A 69 -14.68 1.44 1.98
C ASP A 69 -15.57 2.02 3.10
N SER A 70 -16.68 2.69 2.77
CA SER A 70 -17.65 3.16 3.75
C SER A 70 -18.53 2.05 4.34
N VAL A 71 -18.67 0.93 3.64
CA VAL A 71 -19.58 -0.18 3.98
C VAL A 71 -18.81 -1.41 4.48
N VAL A 72 -17.66 -1.70 3.88
CA VAL A 72 -16.85 -2.88 4.19
C VAL A 72 -15.68 -2.52 5.10
N SER A 73 -15.35 -3.42 6.02
CA SER A 73 -14.19 -3.24 6.92
C SER A 73 -12.83 -3.43 6.24
N ASP A 74 -12.80 -4.23 5.15
CA ASP A 74 -11.61 -4.47 4.36
C ASP A 74 -11.97 -4.50 2.87
N ILE A 75 -11.51 -3.48 2.15
CA ILE A 75 -11.73 -3.35 0.71
C ILE A 75 -10.93 -4.40 -0.09
N PHE A 76 -9.91 -5.00 0.52
CA PHE A 76 -9.11 -6.07 -0.07
C PHE A 76 -9.61 -7.47 0.33
N GLY A 77 -10.75 -7.55 1.02
CA GLY A 77 -11.44 -8.81 1.32
C GLY A 77 -12.01 -9.49 0.07
N LYS A 78 -12.24 -10.80 0.15
CA LYS A 78 -12.68 -11.63 -0.99
C LYS A 78 -13.93 -11.08 -1.69
N SER A 79 -14.97 -10.69 -0.94
CA SER A 79 -16.20 -10.14 -1.51
C SER A 79 -15.96 -8.81 -2.21
N SER A 80 -15.26 -7.89 -1.54
CA SER A 80 -14.96 -6.56 -2.09
C SER A 80 -14.15 -6.66 -3.38
N LEU A 81 -13.11 -7.50 -3.39
CA LEU A 81 -12.30 -7.72 -4.60
C LEU A 81 -13.12 -8.37 -5.73
N SER A 82 -13.99 -9.34 -5.41
CA SER A 82 -14.86 -9.97 -6.40
C SER A 82 -15.85 -8.98 -7.02
N ILE A 83 -16.35 -8.02 -6.24
CA ILE A 83 -17.22 -6.95 -6.75
C ILE A 83 -16.42 -5.99 -7.63
N ILE A 84 -15.23 -5.57 -7.18
CA ILE A 84 -14.38 -4.67 -7.96
C ILE A 84 -13.95 -5.32 -9.28
N ASP A 85 -13.58 -6.61 -9.27
CA ASP A 85 -13.22 -7.35 -10.47
C ASP A 85 -14.40 -7.40 -11.46
N TYR A 86 -15.61 -7.62 -10.96
CA TYR A 86 -16.83 -7.53 -11.77
C TYR A 86 -16.99 -6.14 -12.41
N LEU A 87 -16.82 -5.05 -11.63
CA LEU A 87 -16.94 -3.69 -12.16
C LEU A 87 -15.87 -3.36 -13.21
N LEU A 88 -14.66 -3.93 -13.06
CA LEU A 88 -13.56 -3.78 -14.03
C LEU A 88 -13.82 -4.49 -15.35
N GLU A 89 -14.65 -5.53 -15.36
CA GLU A 89 -15.01 -6.32 -16.56
C GLU A 89 -16.19 -5.71 -17.31
N GLN A 90 -17.06 -4.94 -16.65
CA GLN A 90 -18.23 -4.34 -17.28
C GLN A 90 -17.87 -3.32 -18.37
N SER A 91 -18.57 -3.36 -19.49
CA SER A 91 -18.40 -2.40 -20.58
C SER A 91 -19.26 -1.12 -20.43
N GLY A 92 -20.07 -1.03 -19.37
CA GLY A 92 -20.99 0.08 -19.08
C GLY A 92 -21.05 0.43 -17.62
N THR A 93 -21.98 1.29 -17.24
CA THR A 93 -22.23 1.72 -15.87
C THR A 93 -23.42 0.99 -15.21
N THR A 94 -24.05 0.07 -15.93
CA THR A 94 -25.22 -0.68 -15.44
C THR A 94 -24.77 -1.81 -14.52
N ILE A 95 -25.31 -1.83 -13.31
CA ILE A 95 -25.01 -2.83 -12.30
C ILE A 95 -26.10 -3.90 -12.31
N ASN A 96 -25.71 -5.17 -12.35
CA ASN A 96 -26.63 -6.28 -12.10
C ASN A 96 -26.62 -6.61 -10.59
N HIS A 97 -27.69 -6.29 -9.90
CA HIS A 97 -27.83 -6.47 -8.45
C HIS A 97 -27.74 -7.95 -8.04
N GLU A 98 -28.34 -8.86 -8.79
CA GLU A 98 -28.30 -10.29 -8.50
C GLU A 98 -26.86 -10.84 -8.57
N GLU A 99 -26.08 -10.34 -9.51
CA GLU A 99 -24.69 -10.74 -9.66
C GLU A 99 -23.82 -10.23 -8.52
N ILE A 100 -24.05 -8.99 -8.07
CA ILE A 100 -23.39 -8.43 -6.88
C ILE A 100 -23.78 -9.21 -5.63
N ALA A 101 -25.07 -9.48 -5.43
CA ALA A 101 -25.55 -10.27 -4.31
C ALA A 101 -24.88 -11.66 -4.23
N SER A 102 -24.65 -12.30 -5.38
CA SER A 102 -23.96 -13.59 -5.44
C SER A 102 -22.52 -13.57 -4.95
N LYS A 103 -21.85 -12.40 -5.05
CA LYS A 103 -20.44 -12.19 -4.63
C LYS A 103 -20.31 -11.86 -3.14
N LEU A 104 -21.41 -11.54 -2.47
CA LEU A 104 -21.43 -11.21 -1.04
C LEU A 104 -21.34 -12.45 -0.17
N LEU A 105 -20.40 -12.49 0.74
CA LEU A 105 -20.16 -13.60 1.67
C LEU A 105 -20.52 -13.20 3.11
N LYS A 106 -21.12 -14.18 3.83
CA LYS A 106 -21.38 -14.06 5.29
C LYS A 106 -22.10 -12.77 5.71
N SER A 107 -21.41 -11.98 6.56
CA SER A 107 -21.94 -10.74 7.16
C SER A 107 -22.21 -9.61 6.16
N LEU A 108 -21.61 -9.65 4.97
CA LEU A 108 -21.86 -8.65 3.94
C LEU A 108 -23.21 -8.85 3.25
N LYS A 109 -23.81 -10.05 3.31
CA LYS A 109 -25.16 -10.29 2.76
C LYS A 109 -26.23 -9.42 3.43
N SER A 110 -26.10 -9.16 4.74
CA SER A 110 -27.02 -8.27 5.46
C SER A 110 -26.85 -6.79 5.13
N LYS A 111 -25.82 -6.43 4.38
CA LYS A 111 -25.50 -5.07 3.95
C LYS A 111 -25.59 -4.89 2.42
N GLU A 112 -26.34 -5.79 1.76
CA GLU A 112 -26.44 -5.80 0.30
C GLU A 112 -26.86 -4.45 -0.28
N ASP A 113 -27.94 -3.87 0.24
CA ASP A 113 -28.44 -2.55 -0.21
C ASP A 113 -27.38 -1.46 -0.07
N ALA A 114 -26.69 -1.42 1.07
CA ALA A 114 -25.62 -0.43 1.31
C ALA A 114 -24.41 -0.65 0.38
N VAL A 115 -24.08 -1.90 0.04
CA VAL A 115 -23.03 -2.21 -0.94
C VAL A 115 -23.43 -1.74 -2.31
N ILE A 116 -24.66 -1.98 -2.74
CA ILE A 116 -25.18 -1.53 -4.04
C ILE A 116 -25.16 0.00 -4.10
N GLU A 117 -25.67 0.69 -3.08
CA GLU A 117 -25.65 2.16 -2.98
C GLU A 117 -24.22 2.72 -3.06
N SER A 118 -23.25 2.05 -2.44
CA SER A 118 -21.84 2.49 -2.43
C SER A 118 -21.13 2.43 -3.79
N ILE A 119 -21.70 1.71 -4.75
CA ILE A 119 -21.16 1.57 -6.11
C ILE A 119 -22.12 2.12 -7.18
N GLU A 120 -23.29 2.58 -6.78
CA GLU A 120 -24.27 3.15 -7.71
C GLU A 120 -23.71 4.44 -8.33
N GLY A 121 -23.87 4.56 -9.66
CA GLY A 121 -23.34 5.71 -10.39
C GLY A 121 -21.82 5.71 -10.57
N TYR A 122 -21.14 4.57 -10.38
CA TYR A 122 -19.72 4.46 -10.69
C TYR A 122 -19.42 4.77 -12.15
N GLN A 123 -18.27 5.35 -12.42
CA GLN A 123 -17.80 5.66 -13.77
C GLN A 123 -16.33 5.27 -13.90
N MET A 124 -16.02 4.40 -14.83
CA MET A 124 -14.64 3.99 -15.12
C MET A 124 -14.35 4.05 -16.61
N THR A 125 -13.32 4.79 -16.97
CA THR A 125 -12.73 4.76 -18.31
C THR A 125 -11.85 3.53 -18.47
N ASP A 126 -11.58 3.10 -19.70
CA ASP A 126 -10.68 1.97 -19.97
C ASP A 126 -9.25 2.23 -19.44
N ALA A 127 -8.79 3.47 -19.47
CA ALA A 127 -7.51 3.88 -18.91
C ALA A 127 -7.48 3.68 -17.37
N GLN A 128 -8.57 4.03 -16.66
CA GLN A 128 -8.68 3.80 -15.21
C GLN A 128 -8.73 2.31 -14.88
N LYS A 129 -9.49 1.53 -15.62
CA LYS A 129 -9.54 0.05 -15.48
C LYS A 129 -8.16 -0.58 -15.68
N TYR A 130 -7.45 -0.18 -16.73
CA TYR A 130 -6.10 -0.65 -17.00
C TYR A 130 -5.13 -0.29 -15.87
N ARG A 131 -5.15 0.97 -15.42
CA ARG A 131 -4.34 1.43 -14.28
C ARG A 131 -4.61 0.62 -13.01
N MET A 132 -5.87 0.35 -12.69
CA MET A 132 -6.24 -0.44 -11.51
C MET A 132 -5.73 -1.88 -11.60
N ARG A 133 -5.81 -2.50 -12.78
CA ARG A 133 -5.24 -3.84 -13.02
C ARG A 133 -3.72 -3.86 -12.81
N LEU A 134 -3.00 -2.83 -13.27
CA LEU A 134 -1.55 -2.71 -13.04
C LEU A 134 -1.20 -2.56 -11.56
N ILE A 135 -1.91 -1.69 -10.83
CA ILE A 135 -1.69 -1.51 -9.38
C ILE A 135 -1.94 -2.82 -8.64
N ARG A 136 -3.01 -3.54 -9.01
CA ARG A 136 -3.35 -4.84 -8.41
C ARG A 136 -2.27 -5.88 -8.66
N ALA A 137 -1.81 -6.04 -9.90
CA ALA A 137 -0.75 -6.97 -10.26
C ALA A 137 0.56 -6.67 -9.50
N HIS A 138 0.92 -5.39 -9.37
CA HIS A 138 2.10 -4.98 -8.60
C HIS A 138 1.93 -5.27 -7.10
N MET A 139 0.77 -5.04 -6.54
CA MET A 139 0.46 -5.36 -5.15
C MET A 139 0.53 -6.88 -4.86
N ASP A 140 0.03 -7.70 -5.78
CA ASP A 140 0.06 -9.15 -5.67
C ASP A 140 1.50 -9.67 -5.78
N TYR A 141 2.32 -9.12 -6.69
CA TYR A 141 3.75 -9.40 -6.81
C TYR A 141 4.51 -9.08 -5.51
N ILE A 142 4.34 -7.87 -4.95
CA ILE A 142 4.98 -7.50 -3.68
C ILE A 142 4.52 -8.41 -2.54
N THR A 143 3.26 -8.84 -2.56
CA THR A 143 2.73 -9.75 -1.53
C THR A 143 3.38 -11.13 -1.60
N ALA A 144 3.65 -11.64 -2.80
CA ALA A 144 4.40 -12.89 -2.99
C ALA A 144 5.82 -12.75 -2.43
N GLU A 145 6.55 -11.68 -2.80
CA GLU A 145 7.91 -11.40 -2.32
C GLU A 145 8.03 -11.25 -0.79
N ILE A 146 6.97 -10.81 -0.11
CA ILE A 146 6.96 -10.70 1.36
C ILE A 146 6.81 -12.07 2.02
N ASN A 147 6.15 -13.02 1.36
CA ASN A 147 5.83 -14.34 1.90
C ASN A 147 6.94 -15.38 1.64
N ASP A 148 7.84 -15.11 0.69
CA ASP A 148 9.05 -15.89 0.40
C ASP A 148 10.16 -15.56 1.40
#